data_94261e2ee13ec5a971f5310687fd39b4
#
_entry.id   94261e2ee13ec5a971f5310687fd39b4
#
_cell.length_a   1.000
_cell.length_b   1.000
_cell.length_c   1.000
_cell.angle_alpha   90.00
_cell.angle_beta   90.00
_cell.angle_gamma   90.00
#
_symmetry.space_group_name_H-M   'P 1'
#
loop_
_entity.id
_entity.type
_entity.pdbx_description
1 polymer ?
#
loop_
_entity_poly.entity_id
_entity_poly.type
_entity_poly.pdbx_seq_one_letter_code
_entity_poly.pdbx_strand_id
1 'polypeptide(L)'
;MLGTGVAQLEGPPEEILAGTLSFLAVALVTWMVFWMAKTARNLKGHLESDIDKSLAGNGWGLMFVAFLAVGREGIETALFIWAAATATGERILPTVGAIVGLAVAALLGWLIFKGMVRLNLSKFFTWSGAFLIIVAAGVLSYGIHEWQEAGLLPGDASKAFNVSEAVPADSWYGVLLRGTIGFTPEMSWLQVIGWIGFAAIVLTLFLRQMKAKTPAK
;
A
#
# COMPACT_ATOMS: atom_id res chain seq x y z
N MET A 1 32.31 -17.79 -16.00
CA MET A 1 32.16 -17.42 -14.59
C MET A 1 32.13 -15.88 -14.54
N LEU A 2 30.93 -15.32 -14.69
CA LEU A 2 30.67 -13.91 -14.39
C LEU A 2 29.75 -13.94 -13.19
N GLY A 3 30.34 -13.88 -11.99
CA GLY A 3 29.63 -13.66 -10.76
C GLY A 3 28.98 -12.27 -10.83
N THR A 4 27.68 -12.24 -11.03
CA THR A 4 26.87 -11.05 -10.83
C THR A 4 26.99 -10.66 -9.38
N GLY A 5 27.87 -9.69 -9.12
CA GLY A 5 28.02 -9.07 -7.81
C GLY A 5 26.83 -8.19 -7.48
N VAL A 6 25.67 -8.78 -7.27
CA VAL A 6 24.75 -8.28 -6.28
C VAL A 6 25.36 -8.79 -4.98
N ALA A 7 26.20 -7.95 -4.36
CA ALA A 7 26.68 -8.19 -3.03
C ALA A 7 25.43 -8.49 -2.19
N GLN A 8 25.34 -9.70 -1.68
CA GLN A 8 24.44 -10.02 -0.59
C GLN A 8 24.93 -9.14 0.53
N LEU A 9 24.22 -8.04 0.77
CA LEU A 9 24.41 -7.21 1.94
C LEU A 9 23.83 -8.02 3.10
N GLU A 10 24.58 -9.00 3.59
CA GLU A 10 24.20 -9.76 4.78
C GLU A 10 24.59 -8.95 6.02
N GLY A 11 23.64 -8.77 6.95
CA GLY A 11 23.89 -8.10 8.23
C GLY A 11 23.54 -6.60 8.26
N PRO A 12 24.17 -5.81 9.15
CA PRO A 12 23.78 -4.44 9.45
C PRO A 12 23.54 -3.49 8.26
N PRO A 13 24.26 -3.58 7.12
CA PRO A 13 23.98 -2.74 5.96
C PRO A 13 22.62 -3.03 5.30
N GLU A 14 22.18 -4.30 5.29
CA GLU A 14 20.87 -4.69 4.74
C GLU A 14 19.74 -4.14 5.61
N GLU A 15 19.85 -4.28 6.91
CA GLU A 15 18.89 -3.80 7.91
C GLU A 15 18.77 -2.26 7.87
N ILE A 16 19.91 -1.55 7.77
CA ILE A 16 19.92 -0.09 7.61
C ILE A 16 19.20 0.34 6.33
N LEU A 17 19.46 -0.35 5.22
CA LEU A 17 18.84 -0.06 3.94
C LEU A 17 17.33 -0.33 3.99
N ALA A 18 16.93 -1.50 4.50
CA ALA A 18 15.53 -1.90 4.64
C ALA A 18 14.74 -0.93 5.53
N GLY A 19 15.30 -0.57 6.69
CA GLY A 19 14.70 0.41 7.58
C GLY A 19 14.57 1.80 6.95
N THR A 20 15.63 2.28 6.29
CA THR A 20 15.64 3.60 5.62
C THR A 20 14.60 3.65 4.49
N LEU A 21 14.54 2.62 3.66
CA LEU A 21 13.53 2.52 2.58
C LEU A 21 12.11 2.47 3.14
N SER A 22 11.91 1.81 4.28
CA SER A 22 10.62 1.76 4.97
C SER A 22 10.16 3.14 5.43
N PHE A 23 11.04 3.92 6.06
CA PHE A 23 10.71 5.30 6.45
C PHE A 23 10.40 6.19 5.25
N LEU A 24 11.16 6.06 4.16
CA LEU A 24 10.89 6.77 2.92
C LEU A 24 9.54 6.38 2.33
N ALA A 25 9.22 5.10 2.30
CA ALA A 25 7.93 4.59 1.84
C ALA A 25 6.77 5.13 2.68
N VAL A 26 6.89 5.14 4.01
CA VAL A 26 5.89 5.72 4.93
C VAL A 26 5.67 7.21 4.63
N ALA A 27 6.73 7.97 4.42
CA ALA A 27 6.63 9.39 4.10
C ALA A 27 5.90 9.61 2.76
N LEU A 28 6.26 8.84 1.73
CA LEU A 28 5.64 8.92 0.40
C LEU A 28 4.17 8.50 0.42
N VAL A 29 3.83 7.39 1.08
CA VAL A 29 2.44 6.93 1.22
C VAL A 29 1.60 7.94 1.99
N THR A 30 2.14 8.48 3.08
CA THR A 30 1.46 9.52 3.86
C THR A 30 1.18 10.75 3.00
N TRP A 31 2.17 11.25 2.28
CA TRP A 31 1.98 12.37 1.36
C TRP A 31 0.93 12.06 0.29
N MET A 32 1.03 10.88 -0.33
CA MET A 32 0.06 10.45 -1.35
C MET A 32 -1.37 10.43 -0.82
N VAL A 33 -1.59 9.88 0.38
CA VAL A 33 -2.93 9.81 1.00
C VAL A 33 -3.50 11.20 1.25
N PHE A 34 -2.70 12.15 1.76
CA PHE A 34 -3.13 13.53 1.96
C PHE A 34 -3.36 14.29 0.66
N TRP A 35 -2.51 14.09 -0.34
CA TRP A 35 -2.68 14.66 -1.67
C TRP A 35 -3.97 14.14 -2.34
N MET A 36 -4.20 12.82 -2.28
CA MET A 36 -5.40 12.19 -2.82
C MET A 36 -6.66 12.68 -2.11
N ALA A 37 -6.63 12.85 -0.79
CA ALA A 37 -7.74 13.41 -0.03
C ALA A 37 -8.10 14.84 -0.46
N LYS A 38 -7.11 15.64 -0.85
CA LYS A 38 -7.31 16.99 -1.40
C LYS A 38 -7.88 16.94 -2.82
N THR A 39 -7.34 16.07 -3.66
CA THR A 39 -7.69 15.94 -5.08
C THR A 39 -9.07 15.31 -5.28
N ALA A 40 -9.41 14.28 -4.50
CA ALA A 40 -10.68 13.56 -4.58
C ALA A 40 -11.92 14.47 -4.46
N ARG A 41 -11.80 15.59 -3.78
CA ARG A 41 -12.90 16.56 -3.62
C ARG A 41 -13.23 17.30 -4.91
N ASN A 42 -12.23 17.56 -5.75
CA ASN A 42 -12.38 18.31 -6.99
C ASN A 42 -12.52 17.39 -8.21
N LEU A 43 -12.24 16.09 -8.01
CA LEU A 43 -12.15 15.11 -9.10
C LEU A 43 -13.46 14.97 -9.87
N LYS A 44 -14.61 15.02 -9.18
CA LYS A 44 -15.92 14.86 -9.82
C LYS A 44 -16.18 15.94 -10.85
N GLY A 45 -15.97 17.21 -10.50
CA GLY A 45 -16.20 18.34 -11.41
C GLY A 45 -15.17 18.39 -12.56
N HIS A 46 -13.92 18.04 -12.30
CA HIS A 46 -12.88 17.99 -13.34
C HIS A 46 -13.12 16.84 -14.32
N LEU A 47 -13.46 15.64 -13.83
CA LEU A 47 -13.75 14.49 -14.69
C LEU A 47 -14.98 14.72 -15.58
N GLU A 48 -16.06 15.29 -15.03
CA GLU A 48 -17.25 15.64 -15.82
C GLU A 48 -16.91 16.64 -16.91
N SER A 49 -16.16 17.71 -16.59
CA SER A 49 -15.71 18.72 -17.56
C SER A 49 -14.76 18.18 -18.63
N ASP A 50 -13.84 17.28 -18.25
CA ASP A 50 -12.86 16.73 -19.17
C ASP A 50 -13.48 15.65 -20.09
N ILE A 51 -14.46 14.90 -19.59
CA ILE A 51 -15.26 13.97 -20.38
C ILE A 51 -16.09 14.75 -21.42
N ASP A 52 -16.77 15.82 -21.02
CA ASP A 52 -17.58 16.63 -21.93
C ASP A 52 -16.72 17.26 -23.04
N LYS A 53 -15.52 17.76 -22.70
CA LYS A 53 -14.57 18.28 -23.68
C LYS A 53 -14.02 17.20 -24.62
N SER A 54 -13.80 15.99 -24.10
CA SER A 54 -13.26 14.87 -24.86
C SER A 54 -14.33 14.22 -25.75
N LEU A 55 -15.60 14.25 -25.35
CA LEU A 55 -16.72 13.82 -26.16
C LEU A 55 -17.03 14.80 -27.31
N ALA A 56 -16.71 16.07 -27.14
CA ALA A 56 -16.79 17.08 -28.21
C ALA A 56 -15.66 16.95 -29.25
N GLY A 57 -14.56 16.23 -28.91
CA GLY A 57 -13.45 15.90 -29.79
C GLY A 57 -13.46 14.41 -30.19
N ASN A 58 -12.45 14.03 -30.98
CA ASN A 58 -12.26 12.64 -31.35
C ASN A 58 -11.71 11.86 -30.14
N GLY A 59 -12.53 11.14 -29.37
CA GLY A 59 -12.22 10.47 -28.10
C GLY A 59 -11.06 9.44 -28.14
N TRP A 60 -10.48 9.20 -29.31
CA TRP A 60 -9.33 8.29 -29.51
C TRP A 60 -8.10 8.66 -28.72
N GLY A 61 -7.81 9.98 -28.55
CA GLY A 61 -6.67 10.44 -27.77
C GLY A 61 -6.79 10.08 -26.28
N LEU A 62 -7.98 10.26 -25.71
CA LEU A 62 -8.24 9.89 -24.31
C LEU A 62 -8.16 8.36 -24.11
N MET A 63 -8.70 7.59 -25.07
CA MET A 63 -8.65 6.14 -25.05
C MET A 63 -7.20 5.63 -25.11
N PHE A 64 -6.36 6.25 -25.94
CA PHE A 64 -4.97 5.89 -26.07
C PHE A 64 -4.16 6.19 -24.81
N VAL A 65 -4.37 7.37 -24.19
CA VAL A 65 -3.72 7.74 -22.92
C VAL A 65 -4.15 6.79 -21.79
N ALA A 66 -5.45 6.48 -21.70
CA ALA A 66 -5.97 5.53 -20.71
C ALA A 66 -5.39 4.13 -20.94
N PHE A 67 -5.29 3.68 -22.20
CA PHE A 67 -4.66 2.40 -22.55
C PHE A 67 -3.20 2.33 -22.14
N LEU A 68 -2.42 3.38 -22.40
CA LEU A 68 -1.01 3.43 -21.99
C LEU A 68 -0.85 3.42 -20.48
N ALA A 69 -1.69 4.18 -19.76
CA ALA A 69 -1.65 4.21 -18.29
C ALA A 69 -1.95 2.83 -17.69
N VAL A 70 -3.04 2.18 -18.13
CA VAL A 70 -3.43 0.84 -17.66
C VAL A 70 -2.41 -0.22 -18.12
N GLY A 71 -1.88 -0.08 -19.33
CA GLY A 71 -0.87 -1.00 -19.88
C GLY A 71 0.42 -0.97 -19.08
N ARG A 72 0.86 0.20 -18.65
CA ARG A 72 2.01 0.35 -17.75
C ARG A 72 1.80 -0.38 -16.43
N GLU A 73 0.70 -0.13 -15.75
CA GLU A 73 0.32 -0.83 -14.50
C GLU A 73 0.25 -2.35 -14.69
N GLY A 74 -0.29 -2.79 -15.84
CA GLY A 74 -0.39 -4.21 -16.20
C GLY A 74 0.99 -4.86 -16.35
N ILE A 75 1.95 -4.19 -16.98
CA ILE A 75 3.31 -4.68 -17.13
C ILE A 75 4.02 -4.73 -15.77
N GLU A 76 3.91 -3.69 -14.97
CA GLU A 76 4.48 -3.67 -13.61
C GLU A 76 3.93 -4.83 -12.76
N THR A 77 2.62 -5.04 -12.77
CA THR A 77 1.99 -6.15 -12.06
C THR A 77 2.46 -7.51 -12.56
N ALA A 78 2.57 -7.70 -13.88
CA ALA A 78 3.06 -8.94 -14.47
C ALA A 78 4.51 -9.24 -14.05
N LEU A 79 5.37 -8.22 -14.00
CA LEU A 79 6.75 -8.35 -13.54
C LEU A 79 6.81 -8.72 -12.04
N PHE A 80 5.97 -8.14 -11.19
CA PHE A 80 5.90 -8.50 -9.77
C PHE A 80 5.43 -9.95 -9.57
N ILE A 81 4.40 -10.40 -10.29
CA ILE A 81 3.93 -11.78 -10.24
C ILE A 81 5.03 -12.75 -10.72
N TRP A 82 5.73 -12.39 -11.80
CA TRP A 82 6.88 -13.17 -12.30
C TRP A 82 7.99 -13.25 -11.25
N ALA A 83 8.38 -12.12 -10.65
CA ALA A 83 9.41 -12.08 -9.63
C ALA A 83 9.04 -12.92 -8.40
N ALA A 84 7.79 -12.81 -7.92
CA ALA A 84 7.29 -13.61 -6.81
C ALA A 84 7.29 -15.11 -7.13
N ALA A 85 6.86 -15.51 -8.34
CA ALA A 85 6.83 -16.89 -8.77
C ALA A 85 8.24 -17.50 -8.91
N THR A 86 9.22 -16.69 -9.33
CA THR A 86 10.62 -17.13 -9.43
C THR A 86 11.31 -17.22 -8.08
N ALA A 87 11.01 -16.30 -7.16
CA ALA A 87 11.59 -16.29 -5.81
C ALA A 87 11.12 -17.48 -4.95
N THR A 88 9.86 -17.86 -5.07
CA THR A 88 9.29 -19.00 -4.31
C THR A 88 9.56 -20.35 -4.94
N GLY A 89 9.99 -20.42 -6.21
CA GLY A 89 10.09 -21.65 -6.98
C GLY A 89 8.74 -22.28 -7.35
N GLU A 90 7.65 -21.78 -6.81
CA GLU A 90 6.28 -22.22 -7.07
C GLU A 90 5.63 -21.37 -8.16
N ARG A 91 5.25 -21.99 -9.27
CA ARG A 91 4.60 -21.28 -10.40
C ARG A 91 3.08 -21.39 -10.40
N ILE A 92 2.54 -22.44 -9.80
CA ILE A 92 1.11 -22.76 -9.89
C ILE A 92 0.27 -21.79 -9.04
N LEU A 93 0.59 -21.65 -7.76
CA LEU A 93 -0.18 -20.80 -6.84
C LEU A 93 -0.23 -19.31 -7.26
N PRO A 94 0.92 -18.65 -7.59
CA PRO A 94 0.89 -17.27 -8.05
C PRO A 94 0.11 -17.10 -9.36
N THR A 95 0.22 -18.06 -10.29
CA THR A 95 -0.50 -17.99 -11.58
C THR A 95 -2.01 -18.13 -11.38
N VAL A 96 -2.45 -19.08 -10.56
CA VAL A 96 -3.87 -19.25 -10.23
C VAL A 96 -4.40 -18.01 -9.51
N GLY A 97 -3.66 -17.49 -8.54
CA GLY A 97 -4.01 -16.25 -7.85
C GLY A 97 -4.17 -15.06 -8.81
N ALA A 98 -3.26 -14.90 -9.76
CA ALA A 98 -3.32 -13.86 -10.78
C ALA A 98 -4.56 -14.00 -11.68
N ILE A 99 -4.89 -15.21 -12.14
CA ILE A 99 -6.08 -15.47 -12.99
C ILE A 99 -7.36 -15.17 -12.21
N VAL A 100 -7.46 -15.65 -10.98
CA VAL A 100 -8.63 -15.39 -10.12
C VAL A 100 -8.76 -13.90 -9.82
N GLY A 101 -7.67 -13.22 -9.47
CA GLY A 101 -7.65 -11.79 -9.23
C GLY A 101 -8.09 -10.98 -10.44
N LEU A 102 -7.61 -11.34 -11.65
CA LEU A 102 -8.00 -10.70 -12.90
C LEU A 102 -9.49 -10.92 -13.23
N ALA A 103 -10.00 -12.14 -13.01
CA ALA A 103 -11.41 -12.44 -13.20
C ALA A 103 -12.32 -11.64 -12.26
N VAL A 104 -11.93 -11.51 -10.97
CA VAL A 104 -12.64 -10.68 -9.99
C VAL A 104 -12.59 -9.21 -10.38
N ALA A 105 -11.43 -8.69 -10.79
CA ALA A 105 -11.28 -7.31 -11.24
C ALA A 105 -12.15 -7.01 -12.47
N ALA A 106 -12.18 -7.91 -13.46
CA ALA A 106 -13.04 -7.79 -14.65
C ALA A 106 -14.53 -7.78 -14.28
N LEU A 107 -14.95 -8.66 -13.38
CA LEU A 107 -16.32 -8.71 -12.88
C LEU A 107 -16.71 -7.41 -12.16
N LEU A 108 -15.87 -6.91 -11.27
CA LEU A 108 -16.09 -5.64 -10.56
C LEU A 108 -16.16 -4.46 -11.53
N GLY A 109 -15.24 -4.40 -12.50
CA GLY A 109 -15.24 -3.37 -13.54
C GLY A 109 -16.54 -3.39 -14.36
N TRP A 110 -17.02 -4.58 -14.73
CA TRP A 110 -18.28 -4.73 -15.45
C TRP A 110 -19.51 -4.31 -14.63
N LEU A 111 -19.55 -4.66 -13.33
CA LEU A 111 -20.62 -4.26 -12.41
C LEU A 111 -20.65 -2.73 -12.24
N ILE A 112 -19.48 -2.09 -12.13
CA ILE A 112 -19.37 -0.63 -12.04
C ILE A 112 -19.84 0.01 -13.35
N PHE A 113 -19.38 -0.50 -14.49
CA PHE A 113 -19.77 -0.01 -15.82
C PHE A 113 -21.29 -0.09 -16.03
N LYS A 114 -21.94 -1.17 -15.60
CA LYS A 114 -23.42 -1.28 -15.68
C LYS A 114 -24.17 -0.39 -14.69
N GLY A 115 -23.47 0.40 -13.87
CA GLY A 115 -24.09 1.25 -12.85
C GLY A 115 -24.76 0.49 -11.71
N MET A 116 -24.53 -0.83 -11.62
CA MET A 116 -25.05 -1.67 -10.52
C MET A 116 -24.39 -1.32 -9.20
N VAL A 117 -23.13 -0.87 -9.24
CA VAL A 117 -22.39 -0.38 -8.08
C VAL A 117 -22.18 1.12 -8.22
N ARG A 118 -22.93 1.90 -7.43
CA ARG A 118 -22.75 3.36 -7.35
C ARG A 118 -21.66 3.66 -6.32
N LEU A 119 -20.43 3.87 -6.79
CA LEU A 119 -19.32 4.21 -5.91
C LEU A 119 -19.42 5.67 -5.47
N ASN A 120 -19.57 5.87 -4.16
CA ASN A 120 -19.33 7.18 -3.57
C ASN A 120 -17.81 7.38 -3.42
N LEU A 121 -17.20 8.07 -4.39
CA LEU A 121 -15.76 8.31 -4.43
C LEU A 121 -15.21 8.89 -3.13
N SER A 122 -15.94 9.81 -2.50
CA SER A 122 -15.50 10.38 -1.23
C SER A 122 -15.44 9.34 -0.11
N LYS A 123 -16.45 8.47 0.00
CA LYS A 123 -16.43 7.38 0.98
C LYS A 123 -15.35 6.36 0.65
N PHE A 124 -15.23 6.00 -0.63
CA PHE A 124 -14.19 5.07 -1.08
C PHE A 124 -12.78 5.56 -0.70
N PHE A 125 -12.44 6.80 -1.03
CA PHE A 125 -11.13 7.37 -0.69
C PHE A 125 -10.93 7.56 0.82
N THR A 126 -12.00 7.78 1.58
CA THR A 126 -11.90 7.84 3.05
C THR A 126 -11.52 6.48 3.63
N TRP A 127 -12.18 5.41 3.21
CA TRP A 127 -11.91 4.07 3.71
C TRP A 127 -10.56 3.53 3.24
N SER A 128 -10.26 3.66 1.94
CA SER A 128 -8.97 3.22 1.40
C SER A 128 -7.80 4.01 1.96
N GLY A 129 -7.94 5.33 2.12
CA GLY A 129 -6.92 6.16 2.73
C GLY A 129 -6.70 5.83 4.22
N ALA A 130 -7.77 5.57 4.99
CA ALA A 130 -7.64 5.13 6.37
C ALA A 130 -6.94 3.77 6.47
N PHE A 131 -7.27 2.83 5.59
CA PHE A 131 -6.61 1.53 5.51
C PHE A 131 -5.12 1.68 5.17
N LEU A 132 -4.77 2.50 4.17
CA LEU A 132 -3.38 2.76 3.80
C LEU A 132 -2.56 3.39 4.93
N ILE A 133 -3.17 4.23 5.78
CA ILE A 133 -2.51 4.79 6.98
C ILE A 133 -2.17 3.68 7.97
N ILE A 134 -3.07 2.71 8.18
CA ILE A 134 -2.82 1.56 9.06
C ILE A 134 -1.69 0.68 8.50
N VAL A 135 -1.70 0.42 7.18
CA VAL A 135 -0.61 -0.29 6.51
C VAL A 135 0.72 0.47 6.67
N ALA A 136 0.71 1.79 6.46
CA ALA A 136 1.90 2.62 6.63
C ALA A 136 2.43 2.60 8.07
N ALA A 137 1.54 2.54 9.08
CA ALA A 137 1.96 2.34 10.48
C ALA A 137 2.69 0.99 10.68
N GLY A 138 2.24 -0.07 9.98
CA GLY A 138 2.92 -1.36 9.96
C GLY A 138 4.31 -1.29 9.33
N VAL A 139 4.42 -0.61 8.18
CA VAL A 139 5.72 -0.40 7.51
C VAL A 139 6.67 0.44 8.38
N LEU A 140 6.13 1.43 9.11
CA LEU A 140 6.91 2.21 10.08
C LEU A 140 7.46 1.31 11.19
N SER A 141 6.61 0.45 11.75
CA SER A 141 7.01 -0.49 12.80
C SER A 141 8.09 -1.45 12.30
N TYR A 142 7.97 -1.94 11.07
CA TYR A 142 9.00 -2.75 10.43
C TYR A 142 10.33 -1.98 10.28
N GLY A 143 10.29 -0.74 9.79
CA GLY A 143 11.48 0.09 9.66
C GLY A 143 12.18 0.39 11.01
N ILE A 144 11.40 0.54 12.10
CA ILE A 144 11.93 0.66 13.46
C ILE A 144 12.64 -0.63 13.87
N HIS A 145 12.06 -1.78 13.58
CA HIS A 145 12.64 -3.09 13.88
C HIS A 145 14.00 -3.26 13.20
N GLU A 146 14.07 -3.04 11.90
CA GLU A 146 15.31 -3.13 11.11
C GLU A 146 16.41 -2.23 11.67
N TRP A 147 16.08 -0.99 12.05
CA TRP A 147 17.07 -0.10 12.68
C TRP A 147 17.44 -0.48 14.11
N GLN A 148 16.58 -1.22 14.82
CA GLN A 148 16.93 -1.81 16.12
C GLN A 148 17.87 -2.99 15.94
N GLU A 149 17.66 -3.87 14.98
CA GLU A 149 18.55 -4.98 14.65
C GLU A 149 19.92 -4.48 14.17
N ALA A 150 19.95 -3.41 13.36
CA ALA A 150 21.19 -2.75 12.96
C ALA A 150 21.93 -2.01 14.11
N GLY A 151 21.33 -1.95 15.30
CA GLY A 151 21.90 -1.20 16.45
C GLY A 151 21.82 0.32 16.35
N LEU A 152 21.08 0.87 15.37
CA LEU A 152 20.87 2.31 15.23
C LEU A 152 19.82 2.85 16.20
N LEU A 153 18.84 2.04 16.58
CA LEU A 153 17.83 2.38 17.57
C LEU A 153 17.93 1.45 18.79
N PRO A 154 17.75 1.98 20.00
CA PRO A 154 17.74 1.17 21.21
C PRO A 154 16.43 0.39 21.35
N GLY A 155 16.44 -0.65 22.19
CA GLY A 155 15.23 -1.28 22.71
C GLY A 155 14.82 -2.57 22.01
N ASP A 156 15.64 -3.17 21.18
CA ASP A 156 15.34 -4.47 20.57
C ASP A 156 15.12 -5.56 21.63
N ALA A 157 15.93 -5.60 22.68
CA ALA A 157 15.77 -6.52 23.79
C ALA A 157 14.54 -6.23 24.67
N SER A 158 13.91 -5.05 24.55
CA SER A 158 12.76 -4.61 25.35
C SER A 158 11.46 -4.90 24.64
N LYS A 159 11.02 -6.15 24.65
CA LYS A 159 9.75 -6.56 24.01
C LYS A 159 8.55 -6.07 24.83
N ALA A 160 7.58 -5.46 24.17
CA ALA A 160 6.32 -5.04 24.79
C ALA A 160 5.40 -6.22 25.06
N PHE A 161 5.40 -7.19 24.15
CA PHE A 161 4.66 -8.44 24.28
C PHE A 161 5.32 -9.53 23.42
N ASN A 162 5.03 -10.78 23.77
CA ASN A 162 5.31 -11.94 22.96
C ASN A 162 4.06 -12.82 22.95
N VAL A 163 3.46 -12.98 21.79
CA VAL A 163 2.25 -13.80 21.57
C VAL A 163 2.50 -14.88 20.50
N SER A 164 3.75 -15.27 20.29
CA SER A 164 4.16 -16.26 19.28
C SER A 164 3.47 -17.61 19.44
N GLU A 165 3.11 -17.99 20.67
CA GLU A 165 2.34 -19.21 20.94
C GLU A 165 0.88 -19.13 20.43
N ALA A 166 0.26 -17.94 20.54
CA ALA A 166 -1.12 -17.74 20.12
C ALA A 166 -1.23 -17.37 18.64
N VAL A 167 -0.23 -16.64 18.11
CA VAL A 167 -0.16 -16.19 16.72
C VAL A 167 1.20 -16.54 16.15
N PRO A 168 1.41 -17.81 15.73
CA PRO A 168 2.66 -18.19 15.05
C PRO A 168 2.87 -17.36 13.79
N ALA A 169 4.11 -16.91 13.56
CA ALA A 169 4.45 -16.03 12.45
C ALA A 169 4.23 -16.67 11.07
N ASP A 170 4.29 -17.97 10.98
CA ASP A 170 4.11 -18.82 9.79
C ASP A 170 2.65 -19.26 9.58
N SER A 171 1.75 -18.99 10.55
CA SER A 171 0.33 -19.27 10.38
C SER A 171 -0.29 -18.36 9.29
N TRP A 172 -1.30 -18.88 8.58
CA TRP A 172 -1.96 -18.10 7.53
C TRP A 172 -2.51 -16.75 8.02
N TYR A 173 -3.04 -16.69 9.25
CA TYR A 173 -3.52 -15.46 9.87
C TYR A 173 -2.36 -14.57 10.37
N GLY A 174 -1.25 -15.14 10.85
CA GLY A 174 -0.04 -14.42 11.20
C GLY A 174 0.54 -13.70 9.99
N VAL A 175 0.63 -14.39 8.85
CA VAL A 175 1.07 -13.80 7.55
C VAL A 175 0.13 -12.69 7.11
N LEU A 176 -1.19 -12.87 7.21
CA LEU A 176 -2.16 -11.82 6.87
C LEU A 176 -2.05 -10.60 7.79
N LEU A 177 -1.93 -10.80 9.10
CA LEU A 177 -1.76 -9.69 10.05
C LEU A 177 -0.46 -8.93 9.82
N ARG A 178 0.64 -9.64 9.54
CA ARG A 178 1.92 -9.04 9.18
C ARG A 178 1.81 -8.22 7.90
N GLY A 179 1.20 -8.77 6.85
CA GLY A 179 1.08 -8.12 5.54
C GLY A 179 0.07 -6.97 5.50
N THR A 180 -0.92 -6.93 6.41
CA THR A 180 -1.98 -5.90 6.38
C THR A 180 -1.76 -4.77 7.37
N ILE A 181 -1.45 -5.10 8.63
CA ILE A 181 -1.31 -4.09 9.69
C ILE A 181 0.12 -4.01 10.25
N GLY A 182 1.05 -4.81 9.70
CA GLY A 182 2.42 -4.89 10.17
C GLY A 182 2.57 -5.50 11.56
N PHE A 183 1.58 -6.31 11.97
CA PHE A 183 1.63 -6.99 13.26
C PHE A 183 2.66 -8.12 13.22
N THR A 184 3.59 -8.10 14.19
CA THR A 184 4.49 -9.23 14.46
C THR A 184 4.20 -9.79 15.85
N PRO A 185 4.33 -11.11 16.05
CA PRO A 185 4.05 -11.73 17.34
C PRO A 185 4.92 -11.19 18.50
N GLU A 186 6.07 -10.65 18.16
CA GLU A 186 6.99 -10.02 19.10
C GLU A 186 7.27 -8.59 18.63
N MET A 187 6.86 -7.61 19.42
CA MET A 187 7.12 -6.21 19.12
C MET A 187 7.83 -5.54 20.29
N SER A 188 8.79 -4.68 19.98
CA SER A 188 9.42 -3.82 20.98
C SER A 188 8.47 -2.67 21.40
N TRP A 189 8.71 -2.08 22.55
CA TRP A 189 7.96 -0.90 23.00
C TRP A 189 8.04 0.26 22.00
N LEU A 190 9.19 0.44 21.37
CA LEU A 190 9.38 1.51 20.39
C LEU A 190 8.54 1.27 19.13
N GLN A 191 8.45 0.03 18.67
CA GLN A 191 7.58 -0.35 17.55
C GLN A 191 6.11 -0.09 17.85
N VAL A 192 5.62 -0.50 19.03
CA VAL A 192 4.22 -0.32 19.45
C VAL A 192 3.88 1.16 19.57
N ILE A 193 4.73 1.94 20.25
CA ILE A 193 4.53 3.39 20.41
C ILE A 193 4.58 4.10 19.07
N GLY A 194 5.52 3.73 18.20
CA GLY A 194 5.64 4.27 16.85
C GLY A 194 4.40 3.98 16.01
N TRP A 195 3.92 2.74 16.03
CA TRP A 195 2.73 2.31 15.31
C TRP A 195 1.46 3.06 15.78
N ILE A 196 1.19 3.04 17.10
CA ILE A 196 0.01 3.70 17.68
C ILE A 196 0.08 5.22 17.49
N GLY A 197 1.24 5.82 17.78
CA GLY A 197 1.44 7.26 17.66
C GLY A 197 1.24 7.75 16.23
N PHE A 198 1.87 7.09 15.27
CA PHE A 198 1.70 7.42 13.86
C PHE A 198 0.26 7.23 13.39
N ALA A 199 -0.34 6.06 13.66
CA ALA A 199 -1.72 5.78 13.26
C ALA A 199 -2.70 6.80 13.86
N ALA A 200 -2.59 7.10 15.16
CA ALA A 200 -3.48 8.03 15.84
C ALA A 200 -3.36 9.46 15.27
N ILE A 201 -2.14 9.97 15.09
CA ILE A 201 -1.89 11.32 14.61
C ILE A 201 -2.33 11.45 13.15
N VAL A 202 -1.82 10.58 12.28
CA VAL A 202 -2.04 10.69 10.83
C VAL A 202 -3.50 10.42 10.49
N LEU A 203 -4.12 9.40 11.10
CA LEU A 203 -5.54 9.10 10.88
C LEU A 203 -6.45 10.25 11.35
N THR A 204 -6.15 10.85 12.50
CA THR A 204 -6.92 12.00 13.01
C THR A 204 -6.82 13.18 12.06
N LEU A 205 -5.62 13.53 11.60
CA LEU A 205 -5.40 14.62 10.64
C LEU A 205 -6.11 14.33 9.31
N PHE A 206 -5.99 13.11 8.80
CA PHE A 206 -6.65 12.68 7.57
C PHE A 206 -8.18 12.77 7.67
N LEU A 207 -8.78 12.23 8.74
CA LEU A 207 -10.23 12.28 8.94
C LEU A 207 -10.74 13.71 9.13
N ARG A 208 -9.98 14.58 9.81
CA ARG A 208 -10.28 16.02 9.90
C ARG A 208 -10.26 16.66 8.52
N GLN A 209 -9.26 16.37 7.71
CA GLN A 209 -9.17 16.89 6.33
C GLN A 209 -10.36 16.39 5.49
N MET A 210 -10.78 15.13 5.62
CA MET A 210 -11.93 14.59 4.88
C MET A 210 -13.26 15.19 5.32
N LYS A 211 -13.40 15.58 6.61
CA LYS A 211 -14.61 16.21 7.17
C LYS A 211 -14.68 17.72 6.94
N ALA A 212 -13.58 18.41 6.72
CA ALA A 212 -13.57 19.83 6.49
C ALA A 212 -14.40 20.17 5.25
N LYS A 213 -15.55 20.83 5.44
CA LYS A 213 -16.42 21.29 4.34
C LYS A 213 -15.63 22.21 3.43
N THR A 214 -15.74 22.03 2.12
CA THR A 214 -15.28 23.02 1.14
C THR A 214 -16.00 24.35 1.47
N PRO A 215 -15.27 25.46 1.66
CA PRO A 215 -15.93 26.76 1.78
C PRO A 215 -16.79 26.96 0.53
N ALA A 216 -18.07 27.23 0.74
CA ALA A 216 -18.95 27.63 -0.35
C ALA A 216 -18.37 28.91 -0.98
N LYS A 217 -18.08 28.85 -2.28
CA LYS A 217 -17.81 30.00 -3.11
C LYS A 217 -19.13 30.52 -3.64
#